data_ecd727ce0a13311c09a0e2ce9b33a27f
#
_entry.id   ecd727ce0a13311c09a0e2ce9b33a27f
#
_cell.length_a   1.000
_cell.length_b   1.000
_cell.length_c   1.000
_cell.angle_alpha   90.00
_cell.angle_beta   90.00
_cell.angle_gamma   90.00
#
_symmetry.space_group_name_H-M   'P 1'
#
loop_
_entity.id
_entity.type
_entity.pdbx_description
1 polymer ?
#
loop_
_entity_poly.entity_id
_entity_poly.type
_entity_poly.pdbx_seq_one_letter_code
_entity_poly.pdbx_strand_id
1 'polypeptide(L)'
;MRFFLVLLMLIGSFQGTASAAADCTTPRGAVDSLFLGLDVESPTSSVFCFDAAYSDDSERVARQLLQILDSKGLFVSVVDFPLDGNPLDEEGLSIETFQIHPQLPSIYVEKSGDSWVYSQNSLLEVPNIYAETFSSVSLWVQNILPSVFSQPILWDVRLWQVVWLSVLVVSGWFLGWLAYRIMCLWLARSSKMFGKKIDANMYKKLHRPTIWIMLGSIMSLGIPDLQFKVEVSAALFFLSKLLISIAVVLFAMRLIDVAARVMEDKAEATEGRMDDQLVPILVKMMRLFVGVLGLVFVLQNLGVNVSALVAGLGVGGIAIALAAKDTLANVFGSITIFTDQPFHVGDVVNIDGVAGTVEEVGLRSTRVRTSSGSVMTIPNARVANAKIDNVGAREFRRVRGNLGLSYDTDPAGIAAFVSGFRDILEQSEQVVTEKSEVHFTEFGASSLDIMFSYYLDVPGWHDELVARSAINISLMELAAKLNVSFAFPSQSVYIESMPKS
;
A
#
# COMPACT_ATOMS: atom_id res chain seq x y z
N MET A 1 32.33 -5.86 5.40
CA MET A 1 33.76 -6.25 5.42
C MET A 1 34.66 -5.14 4.87
N ARG A 2 34.27 -4.36 3.85
CA ARG A 2 35.05 -3.19 3.36
C ARG A 2 35.18 -2.03 4.37
N PHE A 3 34.22 -1.82 5.27
CA PHE A 3 34.25 -0.76 6.29
C PHE A 3 35.27 -1.01 7.40
N PHE A 4 35.56 -2.29 7.72
CA PHE A 4 36.58 -2.65 8.71
C PHE A 4 38.01 -2.50 8.16
N LEU A 5 38.16 -2.57 6.83
CA LEU A 5 39.43 -2.32 6.13
C LEU A 5 39.79 -0.82 6.09
N VAL A 6 38.79 0.07 5.96
CA VAL A 6 38.99 1.53 5.98
C VAL A 6 39.46 2.01 7.37
N LEU A 7 38.95 1.39 8.44
CA LEU A 7 39.38 1.69 9.81
C LEU A 7 40.80 1.18 10.13
N LEU A 8 41.27 0.15 9.43
CA LEU A 8 42.64 -0.41 9.58
C LEU A 8 43.67 0.31 8.72
N MET A 9 43.27 0.99 7.63
CA MET A 9 44.15 1.84 6.80
C MET A 9 44.45 3.20 7.41
N LEU A 10 43.77 3.62 8.49
CA LEU A 10 44.07 4.82 9.23
C LEU A 10 45.42 4.79 10.03
N ILE A 11 46.19 3.69 9.98
CA ILE A 11 47.42 3.51 10.74
C ILE A 11 48.67 3.39 9.83
N GLY A 12 48.50 3.38 8.51
CA GLY A 12 49.65 3.22 7.59
C GLY A 12 49.92 4.46 6.74
N SER A 13 50.68 5.41 7.30
CA SER A 13 51.33 6.45 6.50
C SER A 13 52.42 5.81 5.63
N PHE A 14 52.09 5.56 4.35
CA PHE A 14 53.10 5.25 3.33
C PHE A 14 53.79 6.57 2.92
N GLN A 15 54.94 6.83 3.46
CA GLN A 15 55.89 7.80 2.92
C GLN A 15 56.64 7.09 1.76
N GLY A 16 56.17 7.30 0.58
CA GLY A 16 56.88 6.94 -0.63
C GLY A 16 57.46 8.19 -1.29
N THR A 17 58.72 8.42 -1.08
CA THR A 17 59.51 9.38 -1.88
C THR A 17 59.71 8.79 -3.27
N ALA A 18 59.03 9.34 -4.27
CA ALA A 18 59.44 9.13 -5.66
C ALA A 18 58.97 10.31 -6.53
N SER A 19 59.95 11.08 -7.01
CA SER A 19 59.78 11.90 -8.19
C SER A 19 59.69 10.96 -9.41
N ALA A 20 58.51 10.47 -9.68
CA ALA A 20 58.22 9.68 -10.89
C ALA A 20 57.42 10.55 -11.85
N ALA A 21 57.89 10.66 -13.10
CA ALA A 21 57.09 11.15 -14.18
C ALA A 21 55.80 10.31 -14.28
N ALA A 22 54.66 10.92 -14.62
CA ALA A 22 53.38 10.21 -14.70
C ALA A 22 53.48 9.08 -15.74
N ASP A 23 53.06 7.87 -15.31
CA ASP A 23 52.96 6.72 -16.22
C ASP A 23 51.61 6.75 -16.93
N CYS A 24 51.53 7.45 -18.05
CA CYS A 24 50.30 7.54 -18.84
C CYS A 24 50.08 6.34 -19.77
N THR A 25 50.86 5.26 -19.65
CA THR A 25 50.74 4.10 -20.55
C THR A 25 49.58 3.14 -20.16
N THR A 26 49.07 3.29 -18.96
CA THR A 26 47.97 2.44 -18.40
C THR A 26 46.85 3.29 -17.84
N PRO A 27 45.60 2.78 -17.81
CA PRO A 27 44.47 3.45 -17.13
C PRO A 27 44.80 3.78 -15.69
N ARG A 28 45.43 2.84 -14.97
CA ARG A 28 45.84 3.02 -13.58
C ARG A 28 46.83 4.16 -13.39
N GLY A 29 47.85 4.20 -14.25
CA GLY A 29 48.86 5.25 -14.19
C GLY A 29 48.28 6.64 -14.53
N ALA A 30 47.35 6.72 -15.47
CA ALA A 30 46.65 7.96 -15.78
C ALA A 30 45.84 8.47 -14.58
N VAL A 31 45.10 7.60 -13.86
CA VAL A 31 44.33 7.98 -12.69
C VAL A 31 45.27 8.36 -11.52
N ASP A 32 46.35 7.58 -11.31
CA ASP A 32 47.32 7.82 -10.23
C ASP A 32 48.07 9.15 -10.42
N SER A 33 48.29 9.59 -11.65
CA SER A 33 48.94 10.86 -11.97
C SER A 33 48.26 12.06 -11.31
N LEU A 34 46.96 12.03 -11.15
CA LEU A 34 46.20 13.10 -10.48
C LEU A 34 46.62 13.26 -9.01
N PHE A 35 46.80 12.15 -8.32
CA PHE A 35 47.12 12.14 -6.87
C PHE A 35 48.61 12.43 -6.66
N LEU A 36 49.48 11.76 -7.40
CA LEU A 36 50.94 11.98 -7.34
C LEU A 36 51.36 13.38 -7.80
N GLY A 37 50.71 13.90 -8.83
CA GLY A 37 51.06 15.20 -9.41
C GLY A 37 50.81 16.35 -8.42
N LEU A 38 49.83 16.25 -7.53
CA LEU A 38 49.49 17.28 -6.53
C LEU A 38 50.36 17.22 -5.28
N ASP A 39 51.10 16.13 -5.05
CA ASP A 39 52.07 16.01 -3.96
C ASP A 39 53.41 16.66 -4.27
N VAL A 40 53.63 17.12 -5.50
CA VAL A 40 54.86 17.82 -5.91
C VAL A 40 54.77 19.31 -5.56
N GLU A 41 55.85 19.89 -4.98
CA GLU A 41 55.88 21.31 -4.54
C GLU A 41 55.63 22.34 -5.64
N SER A 42 55.84 21.96 -6.92
CA SER A 42 55.61 22.81 -8.09
C SER A 42 55.24 21.91 -9.29
N PRO A 43 53.97 21.44 -9.38
CA PRO A 43 53.56 20.53 -10.44
C PRO A 43 53.59 21.25 -11.81
N THR A 44 54.28 20.64 -12.78
CA THR A 44 54.21 21.07 -14.17
C THR A 44 53.11 20.33 -14.87
N SER A 45 52.57 20.89 -15.99
CA SER A 45 51.51 20.28 -16.77
C SER A 45 51.83 18.86 -17.26
N SER A 46 53.11 18.51 -17.35
CA SER A 46 53.63 17.20 -17.78
C SER A 46 53.50 16.11 -16.68
N VAL A 47 53.13 16.46 -15.45
CA VAL A 47 52.92 15.51 -14.34
C VAL A 47 51.54 14.88 -14.38
N PHE A 48 50.57 15.51 -15.07
CA PHE A 48 49.21 15.01 -15.20
C PHE A 48 49.00 14.37 -16.56
N CYS A 49 48.39 13.21 -16.62
CA CYS A 49 47.98 12.58 -17.87
C CYS A 49 46.71 13.25 -18.43
N PHE A 50 46.82 14.51 -18.83
CA PHE A 50 45.72 15.25 -19.43
C PHE A 50 45.86 15.25 -20.97
N ASP A 51 44.71 15.33 -21.66
CA ASP A 51 44.71 15.41 -23.13
C ASP A 51 45.56 16.63 -23.58
N ALA A 52 46.43 16.41 -24.57
CA ALA A 52 47.31 17.43 -25.12
C ALA A 52 46.56 18.62 -25.78
N ALA A 53 45.30 18.41 -26.15
CA ALA A 53 44.43 19.47 -26.66
C ALA A 53 43.91 20.41 -25.56
N TYR A 54 44.05 20.03 -24.28
CA TYR A 54 43.68 20.89 -23.14
C TYR A 54 44.80 21.86 -22.81
N SER A 55 44.57 23.14 -23.05
CA SER A 55 45.57 24.22 -22.94
C SER A 55 45.42 25.12 -21.70
N ASP A 56 44.39 24.86 -20.88
CA ASP A 56 44.12 25.67 -19.69
C ASP A 56 45.02 25.26 -18.50
N ASP A 57 44.93 25.95 -17.40
CA ASP A 57 45.74 25.73 -16.19
C ASP A 57 45.49 24.34 -15.60
N SER A 58 46.33 23.37 -15.97
CA SER A 58 46.22 21.95 -15.61
C SER A 58 46.27 21.74 -14.09
N GLU A 59 47.09 22.53 -13.36
CA GLU A 59 47.19 22.45 -11.89
C GLU A 59 45.88 22.87 -11.26
N ARG A 60 45.27 23.95 -11.73
CA ARG A 60 43.99 24.44 -11.21
C ARG A 60 42.89 23.38 -11.35
N VAL A 61 42.78 22.78 -12.55
CA VAL A 61 41.78 21.78 -12.85
C VAL A 61 42.01 20.49 -12.03
N ALA A 62 43.26 20.06 -11.91
CA ALA A 62 43.62 18.92 -11.07
C ALA A 62 43.21 19.15 -9.59
N ARG A 63 43.52 20.34 -9.07
CA ARG A 63 43.13 20.73 -7.68
C ARG A 63 41.60 20.79 -7.51
N GLN A 64 40.89 21.35 -8.49
CA GLN A 64 39.42 21.39 -8.46
C GLN A 64 38.83 20.00 -8.48
N LEU A 65 39.35 19.10 -9.32
CA LEU A 65 38.88 17.70 -9.39
C LEU A 65 39.12 16.97 -8.07
N LEU A 66 40.30 17.12 -7.46
CA LEU A 66 40.57 16.52 -6.14
C LEU A 66 39.65 17.08 -5.06
N GLN A 67 39.40 18.41 -5.06
CA GLN A 67 38.49 19.02 -4.10
C GLN A 67 37.03 18.54 -4.29
N ILE A 68 36.59 18.27 -5.52
CA ILE A 68 35.28 17.68 -5.77
C ILE A 68 35.22 16.27 -5.17
N LEU A 69 36.22 15.43 -5.44
CA LEU A 69 36.29 14.06 -4.91
C LEU A 69 36.28 14.07 -3.39
N ASP A 70 37.13 14.87 -2.77
CA ASP A 70 37.25 15.02 -1.32
C ASP A 70 35.93 15.50 -0.70
N SER A 71 35.35 16.56 -1.25
CA SER A 71 34.16 17.19 -0.67
C SER A 71 32.92 16.34 -0.79
N LYS A 72 32.79 15.56 -1.85
CA LYS A 72 31.70 14.60 -2.02
C LYS A 72 31.96 13.27 -1.32
N GLY A 73 33.14 13.08 -0.71
CA GLY A 73 33.53 11.81 -0.06
C GLY A 73 33.65 10.66 -1.06
N LEU A 74 34.08 10.95 -2.29
CA LEU A 74 34.22 9.96 -3.37
C LEU A 74 35.63 9.38 -3.36
N PHE A 75 35.76 8.19 -2.84
CA PHE A 75 37.04 7.48 -2.82
C PHE A 75 37.32 6.81 -4.16
N VAL A 76 38.38 7.25 -4.83
CA VAL A 76 38.88 6.63 -6.05
C VAL A 76 39.99 5.65 -5.68
N SER A 77 39.73 4.35 -5.86
CA SER A 77 40.72 3.31 -5.66
C SER A 77 41.53 3.09 -6.92
N VAL A 78 42.74 3.59 -6.96
CA VAL A 78 43.65 3.45 -8.11
C VAL A 78 43.86 1.95 -8.47
N VAL A 79 43.77 1.06 -7.49
CA VAL A 79 43.93 -0.41 -7.68
C VAL A 79 42.79 -1.03 -8.50
N ASP A 80 41.63 -0.41 -8.55
CA ASP A 80 40.48 -0.92 -9.31
C ASP A 80 40.66 -0.70 -10.84
N PHE A 81 41.66 0.06 -11.27
CA PHE A 81 41.98 0.29 -12.68
C PHE A 81 43.01 -0.71 -13.20
N PRO A 82 42.90 -1.16 -14.46
CA PRO A 82 43.85 -2.11 -15.07
C PRO A 82 45.27 -1.55 -15.16
N LEU A 83 46.25 -2.46 -14.98
CA LEU A 83 47.66 -2.19 -15.26
C LEU A 83 48.04 -2.46 -16.74
N ASP A 84 47.11 -3.10 -17.48
CA ASP A 84 47.30 -3.35 -18.91
C ASP A 84 46.93 -2.09 -19.69
N GLY A 85 47.80 -1.66 -20.58
CA GLY A 85 47.56 -0.54 -21.53
C GLY A 85 46.46 -0.85 -22.55
N ASN A 86 46.09 -2.10 -22.76
CA ASN A 86 45.05 -2.55 -23.69
C ASN A 86 44.06 -3.49 -22.99
N PRO A 87 43.31 -3.03 -22.01
CA PRO A 87 42.35 -3.87 -21.31
C PRO A 87 41.22 -4.35 -22.24
N LEU A 88 40.82 -5.61 -22.11
CA LEU A 88 39.71 -6.22 -22.84
C LEU A 88 38.50 -6.42 -21.87
N ASP A 89 37.30 -6.33 -22.45
CA ASP A 89 36.07 -6.71 -21.72
C ASP A 89 35.85 -8.22 -21.71
N GLU A 90 34.74 -8.68 -21.11
CA GLU A 90 34.37 -10.11 -21.02
C GLU A 90 34.12 -10.74 -22.41
N GLU A 91 33.88 -9.94 -23.45
CA GLU A 91 33.67 -10.35 -24.85
C GLU A 91 34.94 -10.30 -25.67
N GLY A 92 36.04 -9.82 -25.09
CA GLY A 92 37.36 -9.71 -25.77
C GLY A 92 37.50 -8.44 -26.61
N LEU A 93 36.64 -7.46 -26.43
CA LEU A 93 36.72 -6.14 -27.08
C LEU A 93 37.61 -5.18 -26.28
N SER A 94 38.34 -4.31 -26.95
CA SER A 94 39.20 -3.30 -26.31
C SER A 94 38.32 -2.26 -25.57
N ILE A 95 38.59 -2.06 -24.27
CA ILE A 95 37.96 -0.99 -23.51
C ILE A 95 38.74 0.29 -23.77
N GLU A 96 38.07 1.33 -24.27
CA GLU A 96 38.69 2.60 -24.66
C GLU A 96 38.49 3.72 -23.61
N THR A 97 37.58 3.50 -22.60
CA THR A 97 37.27 4.51 -21.60
C THR A 97 37.04 3.89 -20.20
N PHE A 98 37.51 4.57 -19.16
CA PHE A 98 37.22 4.22 -17.77
C PHE A 98 36.70 5.44 -16.99
N GLN A 99 35.51 5.35 -16.40
CA GLN A 99 35.01 6.38 -15.48
C GLN A 99 35.81 6.33 -14.17
N ILE A 100 36.21 7.49 -13.65
CA ILE A 100 36.98 7.56 -12.39
C ILE A 100 36.11 7.21 -11.17
N HIS A 101 34.83 7.54 -11.23
CA HIS A 101 33.87 7.18 -10.19
C HIS A 101 32.43 7.15 -10.73
N PRO A 102 31.56 6.18 -10.34
CA PRO A 102 30.18 6.07 -10.84
C PRO A 102 29.29 7.30 -10.60
N GLN A 103 29.58 8.11 -9.56
CA GLN A 103 28.86 9.34 -9.26
C GLN A 103 29.35 10.55 -10.06
N LEU A 104 30.42 10.40 -10.85
CA LEU A 104 30.96 11.43 -11.75
C LEU A 104 31.08 10.84 -13.17
N PRO A 105 29.98 10.51 -13.83
CA PRO A 105 30.01 9.81 -15.12
C PRO A 105 30.63 10.64 -16.25
N SER A 106 30.66 11.96 -16.14
CA SER A 106 31.29 12.87 -17.11
C SER A 106 32.81 12.93 -16.98
N ILE A 107 33.41 12.41 -15.89
CA ILE A 107 34.85 12.40 -15.69
C ILE A 107 35.37 10.98 -15.92
N TYR A 108 36.16 10.83 -17.01
CA TYR A 108 36.71 9.55 -17.43
C TYR A 108 38.10 9.72 -18.05
N VAL A 109 38.88 8.66 -18.00
CA VAL A 109 40.14 8.55 -18.80
C VAL A 109 39.81 7.77 -20.06
N GLU A 110 40.45 8.19 -21.17
CA GLU A 110 40.31 7.58 -22.48
C GLU A 110 41.67 7.29 -23.12
N LYS A 111 41.69 6.34 -24.05
CA LYS A 111 42.88 5.97 -24.76
C LYS A 111 43.12 6.91 -25.92
N SER A 112 44.23 7.65 -25.90
CA SER A 112 44.67 8.56 -26.98
C SER A 112 46.02 8.07 -27.51
N GLY A 113 46.00 7.36 -28.64
CA GLY A 113 47.19 6.71 -29.20
C GLY A 113 47.73 5.61 -28.27
N ASP A 114 48.99 5.74 -27.82
CA ASP A 114 49.65 4.80 -26.91
C ASP A 114 49.51 5.19 -25.41
N SER A 115 48.80 6.28 -25.11
CA SER A 115 48.67 6.78 -23.75
C SER A 115 47.21 6.87 -23.33
N TRP A 116 46.97 6.74 -22.01
CA TRP A 116 45.69 6.98 -21.33
C TRP A 116 45.71 8.37 -20.75
N VAL A 117 44.67 9.17 -21.08
CA VAL A 117 44.57 10.57 -20.66
C VAL A 117 43.16 10.88 -20.18
N TYR A 118 43.03 11.85 -19.26
CA TYR A 118 41.75 12.47 -19.00
C TYR A 118 41.24 13.18 -20.23
N SER A 119 40.02 12.85 -20.67
CA SER A 119 39.51 13.40 -21.93
C SER A 119 39.33 14.92 -21.87
N GLN A 120 39.48 15.60 -22.97
CA GLN A 120 39.25 17.04 -23.07
C GLN A 120 37.88 17.45 -22.56
N ASN A 121 36.83 16.65 -22.87
CA ASN A 121 35.48 16.91 -22.41
C ASN A 121 35.36 16.81 -20.91
N SER A 122 36.00 15.81 -20.28
CA SER A 122 36.05 15.66 -18.82
C SER A 122 36.73 16.87 -18.16
N LEU A 123 37.86 17.34 -18.70
CA LEU A 123 38.58 18.45 -18.11
C LEU A 123 37.83 19.79 -18.24
N LEU A 124 37.12 20.02 -19.35
CA LEU A 124 36.26 21.20 -19.55
C LEU A 124 35.04 21.20 -18.62
N GLU A 125 34.56 20.02 -18.17
CA GLU A 125 33.42 19.90 -17.29
C GLU A 125 33.77 20.09 -15.77
N VAL A 126 35.05 19.90 -15.41
CA VAL A 126 35.49 20.04 -14.01
C VAL A 126 35.11 21.40 -13.39
N PRO A 127 35.33 22.57 -14.06
CA PRO A 127 34.95 23.87 -13.50
C PRO A 127 33.44 24.01 -13.24
N ASN A 128 32.59 23.41 -14.11
CA ASN A 128 31.16 23.44 -13.98
C ASN A 128 30.72 22.60 -12.74
N ILE A 129 31.24 21.37 -12.64
CA ILE A 129 30.98 20.49 -11.47
C ILE A 129 31.47 21.15 -10.18
N TYR A 130 32.60 21.84 -10.24
CA TYR A 130 33.16 22.59 -9.11
C TYR A 130 32.19 23.69 -8.65
N ALA A 131 31.68 24.50 -9.59
CA ALA A 131 30.73 25.56 -9.30
C ALA A 131 29.40 25.05 -8.79
N GLU A 132 28.94 23.85 -9.23
CA GLU A 132 27.76 23.19 -8.72
C GLU A 132 27.97 22.56 -7.34
N THR A 133 29.19 22.10 -7.04
CA THR A 133 29.52 21.40 -5.80
C THR A 133 29.67 22.35 -4.63
N PHE A 134 30.30 23.53 -4.88
CA PHE A 134 30.57 24.52 -3.83
C PHE A 134 29.63 25.71 -3.93
N SER A 135 29.00 26.06 -2.80
CA SER A 135 28.14 27.22 -2.76
C SER A 135 28.97 28.52 -2.90
N SER A 136 28.41 29.51 -3.57
CA SER A 136 29.02 30.84 -3.70
C SER A 136 29.31 31.49 -2.31
N VAL A 137 28.55 31.08 -1.28
CA VAL A 137 28.71 31.55 0.08
C VAL A 137 29.97 30.98 0.72
N SER A 138 30.28 29.69 0.52
CA SER A 138 31.48 29.06 1.08
C SER A 138 32.75 29.65 0.46
N LEU A 139 32.74 29.91 -0.84
CA LEU A 139 33.85 30.55 -1.56
C LEU A 139 34.05 32.02 -1.09
N TRP A 140 32.96 32.76 -0.89
CA TRP A 140 32.99 34.12 -0.38
C TRP A 140 33.52 34.20 1.07
N VAL A 141 33.07 33.26 1.92
CA VAL A 141 33.54 33.18 3.33
C VAL A 141 35.04 32.93 3.40
N GLN A 142 35.59 32.03 2.60
CA GLN A 142 37.02 31.75 2.52
C GLN A 142 37.86 32.98 2.16
N ASN A 143 37.35 33.84 1.28
CA ASN A 143 38.05 35.04 0.83
C ASN A 143 38.03 36.19 1.86
N ILE A 144 37.09 36.20 2.80
CA ILE A 144 36.95 37.27 3.80
C ILE A 144 37.58 36.89 5.15
N LEU A 145 37.73 35.60 5.43
CA LEU A 145 38.25 35.15 6.71
C LEU A 145 39.70 35.56 6.93
N PRO A 146 40.07 36.13 8.13
CA PRO A 146 41.44 36.38 8.49
C PRO A 146 42.31 35.12 8.45
N SER A 147 43.58 35.25 8.14
CA SER A 147 44.54 34.15 8.00
C SER A 147 44.62 33.21 9.23
N VAL A 148 44.25 33.71 10.42
CA VAL A 148 44.18 32.93 11.67
C VAL A 148 43.18 31.78 11.57
N PHE A 149 42.07 31.94 10.84
CA PHE A 149 41.04 30.91 10.67
C PHE A 149 41.44 29.82 9.65
N SER A 150 42.47 30.09 8.85
CA SER A 150 43.00 29.15 7.84
C SER A 150 44.06 28.21 8.43
N GLN A 151 44.51 28.44 9.68
CA GLN A 151 45.50 27.59 10.33
C GLN A 151 44.91 26.23 10.72
N PRO A 152 45.65 25.12 10.50
CA PRO A 152 45.22 23.79 10.93
C PRO A 152 45.30 23.68 12.47
N ILE A 153 44.26 23.14 13.10
CA ILE A 153 44.21 22.92 14.55
C ILE A 153 44.64 21.50 14.91
N LEU A 154 44.06 20.49 14.24
CA LEU A 154 44.33 19.08 14.50
C LEU A 154 43.96 18.28 13.21
N TRP A 155 44.83 17.35 12.78
CA TRP A 155 44.58 16.50 11.62
C TRP A 155 44.17 17.28 10.35
N ASP A 156 44.82 18.39 10.04
CA ASP A 156 44.55 19.30 8.94
C ASP A 156 43.14 19.97 8.96
N VAL A 157 42.39 19.83 10.04
CA VAL A 157 41.11 20.53 10.21
C VAL A 157 41.35 21.98 10.54
N ARG A 158 40.78 22.88 9.75
CA ARG A 158 40.91 24.33 9.91
C ARG A 158 39.82 24.89 10.83
N LEU A 159 40.12 25.97 11.56
CA LEU A 159 39.16 26.57 12.52
C LEU A 159 37.83 26.98 11.84
N TRP A 160 37.90 27.52 10.64
CA TRP A 160 36.69 27.91 9.89
C TRP A 160 35.77 26.72 9.59
N GLN A 161 36.32 25.52 9.35
CA GLN A 161 35.52 24.29 9.08
C GLN A 161 34.72 23.88 10.31
N VAL A 162 35.32 24.03 11.53
CA VAL A 162 34.61 23.75 12.78
C VAL A 162 33.48 24.75 13.02
N VAL A 163 33.74 26.03 12.74
CA VAL A 163 32.73 27.10 12.86
C VAL A 163 31.59 26.84 11.87
N TRP A 164 31.89 26.53 10.61
CA TRP A 164 30.89 26.24 9.59
C TRP A 164 30.07 24.98 9.91
N LEU A 165 30.71 23.91 10.38
CA LEU A 165 30.05 22.70 10.88
C LEU A 165 29.07 23.03 12.01
N SER A 166 29.48 23.90 12.94
CA SER A 166 28.61 24.36 14.03
C SER A 166 27.40 25.13 13.51
N VAL A 167 27.59 25.97 12.50
CA VAL A 167 26.50 26.70 11.81
C VAL A 167 25.53 25.71 11.16
N LEU A 168 26.01 24.67 10.46
CA LEU A 168 25.19 23.64 9.86
C LEU A 168 24.35 22.87 10.91
N VAL A 169 24.97 22.52 12.05
CA VAL A 169 24.27 21.83 13.16
C VAL A 169 23.18 22.73 13.75
N VAL A 170 23.49 24.00 14.04
CA VAL A 170 22.52 24.95 14.61
C VAL A 170 21.38 25.25 13.62
N SER A 171 21.71 25.47 12.34
CA SER A 171 20.72 25.72 11.30
C SER A 171 19.82 24.50 11.06
N GLY A 172 20.39 23.31 11.02
CA GLY A 172 19.63 22.05 10.89
C GLY A 172 18.69 21.82 12.07
N TRP A 173 19.16 22.08 13.30
CA TRP A 173 18.33 22.03 14.50
C TRP A 173 17.20 23.08 14.46
N PHE A 174 17.51 24.32 14.11
CA PHE A 174 16.54 25.41 14.03
C PHE A 174 15.47 25.14 12.94
N LEU A 175 15.90 24.74 11.74
CA LEU A 175 14.98 24.39 10.64
C LEU A 175 14.12 23.17 10.99
N GLY A 176 14.69 22.19 11.69
CA GLY A 176 13.94 21.04 12.21
C GLY A 176 12.88 21.45 13.24
N TRP A 177 13.22 22.35 14.14
CA TRP A 177 12.27 22.92 15.09
C TRP A 177 11.17 23.73 14.38
N LEU A 178 11.52 24.53 13.38
CA LEU A 178 10.57 25.29 12.57
C LEU A 178 9.63 24.37 11.79
N ALA A 179 10.18 23.35 11.11
CA ALA A 179 9.40 22.35 10.37
C ALA A 179 8.41 21.62 11.30
N TYR A 180 8.85 21.22 12.50
CA TYR A 180 7.99 20.65 13.52
C TYR A 180 6.85 21.62 13.91
N ARG A 181 7.15 22.90 14.12
CA ARG A 181 6.14 23.92 14.44
C ARG A 181 5.12 24.08 13.34
N ILE A 182 5.57 24.17 12.08
CA ILE A 182 4.69 24.28 10.90
C ILE A 182 3.79 23.03 10.79
N MET A 183 4.38 21.85 10.96
CA MET A 183 3.63 20.59 10.95
C MET A 183 2.56 20.56 12.05
N CYS A 184 2.90 20.98 13.28
CA CYS A 184 1.92 21.08 14.38
C CYS A 184 0.78 22.05 14.08
N LEU A 185 1.08 23.22 13.49
CA LEU A 185 0.06 24.20 13.10
C LEU A 185 -0.86 23.64 12.01
N TRP A 186 -0.29 22.97 11.02
CA TRP A 186 -1.05 22.34 9.94
C TRP A 186 -1.95 21.23 10.46
N LEU A 187 -1.42 20.34 11.30
CA LEU A 187 -2.19 19.27 11.94
C LEU A 187 -3.29 19.81 12.86
N ALA A 188 -2.99 20.85 13.65
CA ALA A 188 -3.98 21.50 14.51
C ALA A 188 -5.10 22.20 13.70
N ARG A 189 -4.78 22.76 12.53
CA ARG A 189 -5.78 23.33 11.62
C ARG A 189 -6.63 22.23 10.98
N SER A 190 -6.03 21.15 10.51
CA SER A 190 -6.72 20.00 9.94
C SER A 190 -7.62 19.32 10.96
N SER A 191 -7.19 19.17 12.21
CA SER A 191 -7.99 18.56 13.28
C SER A 191 -9.25 19.35 13.60
N LYS A 192 -9.20 20.70 13.51
CA LYS A 192 -10.39 21.54 13.65
C LYS A 192 -11.42 21.32 12.53
N MET A 193 -10.96 21.05 11.29
CA MET A 193 -11.85 20.71 10.16
C MET A 193 -12.56 19.35 10.37
N PHE A 194 -11.94 18.43 11.08
CA PHE A 194 -12.50 17.10 11.40
C PHE A 194 -13.21 17.03 12.77
N GLY A 195 -13.43 18.19 13.44
CA GLY A 195 -14.24 18.30 14.65
C GLY A 195 -13.62 17.71 15.93
N LYS A 196 -12.34 17.35 15.94
CA LYS A 196 -11.66 16.72 17.09
C LYS A 196 -10.44 17.51 17.55
N LYS A 197 -10.31 17.65 18.88
CA LYS A 197 -9.10 18.18 19.53
C LYS A 197 -8.09 17.03 19.67
N ILE A 198 -7.09 17.00 18.80
CA ILE A 198 -5.95 16.07 18.96
C ILE A 198 -5.07 16.61 20.10
N ASP A 199 -4.77 15.78 21.09
CA ASP A 199 -3.96 16.15 22.26
C ASP A 199 -2.56 16.61 21.83
N ALA A 200 -2.11 17.76 22.36
CA ALA A 200 -0.78 18.34 22.10
C ALA A 200 0.39 17.37 22.45
N ASN A 201 0.16 16.41 23.36
CA ASN A 201 1.16 15.40 23.72
C ASN A 201 1.45 14.40 22.58
N MET A 202 0.50 14.20 21.66
CA MET A 202 0.69 13.30 20.51
C MET A 202 1.77 13.84 19.56
N TYR A 203 1.79 15.15 19.34
CA TYR A 203 2.76 15.80 18.45
C TYR A 203 4.18 15.86 19.04
N LYS A 204 4.32 15.89 20.38
CA LYS A 204 5.64 15.90 21.03
C LYS A 204 6.52 14.73 20.60
N LYS A 205 5.91 13.58 20.29
CA LYS A 205 6.65 12.39 19.84
C LYS A 205 7.27 12.53 18.45
N LEU A 206 6.72 13.41 17.59
CA LEU A 206 7.22 13.70 16.24
C LEU A 206 8.39 14.72 16.25
N HIS A 207 8.60 15.46 17.34
CA HIS A 207 9.60 16.51 17.44
C HIS A 207 11.02 16.00 17.15
N ARG A 208 11.45 14.95 17.85
CA ARG A 208 12.83 14.43 17.72
C ARG A 208 13.12 13.88 16.31
N PRO A 209 12.30 12.98 15.72
CA PRO A 209 12.56 12.50 14.38
C PRO A 209 12.60 13.61 13.33
N THR A 210 11.71 14.61 13.42
CA THR A 210 11.69 15.74 12.47
C THR A 210 12.98 16.55 12.54
N ILE A 211 13.49 16.82 13.74
CA ILE A 211 14.78 17.53 13.91
C ILE A 211 15.92 16.70 13.30
N TRP A 212 15.96 15.40 13.55
CA TRP A 212 17.05 14.54 13.07
C TRP A 212 17.04 14.41 11.54
N ILE A 213 15.86 14.36 10.91
CA ILE A 213 15.75 14.39 9.45
C ILE A 213 16.33 15.70 8.90
N MET A 214 15.89 16.82 9.44
CA MET A 214 16.36 18.14 8.99
C MET A 214 17.85 18.35 9.25
N LEU A 215 18.33 17.96 10.43
CA LEU A 215 19.74 18.03 10.77
C LEU A 215 20.60 17.21 9.81
N GLY A 216 20.23 15.94 9.58
CA GLY A 216 20.94 15.08 8.62
C GLY A 216 20.90 15.62 7.20
N SER A 217 19.75 16.17 6.78
CA SER A 217 19.60 16.75 5.43
C SER A 217 20.47 17.99 5.25
N ILE A 218 20.47 18.91 6.21
CA ILE A 218 21.32 20.12 6.17
C ILE A 218 22.79 19.75 6.23
N MET A 219 23.16 18.78 7.09
CA MET A 219 24.52 18.23 7.12
C MET A 219 24.92 17.67 5.76
N SER A 220 24.09 16.80 5.16
CA SER A 220 24.36 16.19 3.86
C SER A 220 24.55 17.22 2.73
N LEU A 221 23.78 18.31 2.76
CA LEU A 221 23.91 19.41 1.79
C LEU A 221 25.14 20.30 2.04
N GLY A 222 25.52 20.49 3.28
CA GLY A 222 26.61 21.42 3.63
C GLY A 222 27.99 20.76 3.80
N ILE A 223 28.10 19.43 3.80
CA ILE A 223 29.39 18.71 3.89
C ILE A 223 30.33 19.09 2.76
N PRO A 224 29.89 19.20 1.48
CA PRO A 224 30.80 19.60 0.39
C PRO A 224 31.49 20.94 0.63
N ASP A 225 30.74 21.90 1.18
CA ASP A 225 31.28 23.25 1.47
C ASP A 225 32.42 23.28 2.51
N LEU A 226 32.52 22.21 3.33
CA LEU A 226 33.54 22.09 4.37
C LEU A 226 34.92 21.72 3.81
N GLN A 227 35.01 21.18 2.62
CA GLN A 227 36.27 20.79 1.95
C GLN A 227 37.19 19.95 2.86
N PHE A 228 36.57 18.98 3.58
CA PHE A 228 37.35 18.01 4.33
C PHE A 228 38.01 17.00 3.40
N LYS A 229 39.07 16.34 3.87
CA LYS A 229 39.64 15.18 3.19
C LYS A 229 38.57 14.09 2.99
N VAL A 230 38.72 13.28 1.95
CA VAL A 230 37.74 12.28 1.50
C VAL A 230 37.28 11.35 2.63
N GLU A 231 38.19 10.96 3.53
CA GLU A 231 37.87 10.05 4.66
C GLU A 231 36.88 10.69 5.62
N VAL A 232 37.11 11.99 5.97
CA VAL A 232 36.25 12.73 6.89
C VAL A 232 34.90 13.04 6.24
N SER A 233 34.92 13.47 4.97
CA SER A 233 33.70 13.74 4.21
C SER A 233 32.84 12.46 4.07
N ALA A 234 33.45 11.34 3.71
CA ALA A 234 32.78 10.05 3.59
C ALA A 234 32.16 9.58 4.91
N ALA A 235 32.90 9.75 6.03
CA ALA A 235 32.38 9.41 7.37
C ALA A 235 31.19 10.30 7.76
N LEU A 236 31.26 11.60 7.48
CA LEU A 236 30.16 12.54 7.76
C LEU A 236 28.93 12.25 6.88
N PHE A 237 29.11 11.95 5.59
CA PHE A 237 28.02 11.54 4.72
C PHE A 237 27.37 10.24 5.19
N PHE A 238 28.18 9.24 5.56
CA PHE A 238 27.67 7.99 6.12
C PHE A 238 26.85 8.24 7.38
N LEU A 239 27.36 9.05 8.32
CA LEU A 239 26.66 9.40 9.55
C LEU A 239 25.36 10.17 9.27
N SER A 240 25.38 11.11 8.33
CA SER A 240 24.19 11.86 7.90
C SER A 240 23.13 10.96 7.27
N LYS A 241 23.53 10.06 6.36
CA LYS A 241 22.63 9.07 5.75
C LYS A 241 22.04 8.12 6.79
N LEU A 242 22.84 7.65 7.73
CA LEU A 242 22.40 6.80 8.83
C LEU A 242 21.39 7.53 9.72
N LEU A 243 21.68 8.77 10.10
CA LEU A 243 20.81 9.61 10.91
C LEU A 243 19.46 9.85 10.22
N ILE A 244 19.48 10.25 8.93
CA ILE A 244 18.26 10.47 8.14
C ILE A 244 17.45 9.17 8.06
N SER A 245 18.10 8.06 7.72
CA SER A 245 17.43 6.78 7.50
C SER A 245 16.72 6.29 8.76
N ILE A 246 17.41 6.33 9.90
CA ILE A 246 16.83 5.97 11.20
C ILE A 246 15.70 6.93 11.58
N ALA A 247 15.92 8.24 11.38
CA ALA A 247 14.93 9.25 11.73
C ALA A 247 13.64 9.13 10.88
N VAL A 248 13.74 8.81 9.60
CA VAL A 248 12.59 8.56 8.71
C VAL A 248 11.79 7.36 9.20
N VAL A 249 12.45 6.26 9.56
CA VAL A 249 11.77 5.06 10.10
C VAL A 249 11.08 5.38 11.43
N LEU A 250 11.77 6.07 12.33
CA LEU A 250 11.18 6.51 13.61
C LEU A 250 10.00 7.47 13.39
N PHE A 251 10.10 8.37 12.43
CA PHE A 251 9.01 9.28 12.07
C PHE A 251 7.79 8.50 11.56
N ALA A 252 7.99 7.53 10.66
CA ALA A 252 6.92 6.67 10.15
C ALA A 252 6.26 5.87 11.28
N MET A 253 7.05 5.29 12.21
CA MET A 253 6.50 4.60 13.40
C MET A 253 5.67 5.53 14.29
N ARG A 254 6.10 6.80 14.47
CA ARG A 254 5.34 7.79 15.25
C ARG A 254 4.06 8.23 14.55
N LEU A 255 4.05 8.28 13.22
CA LEU A 255 2.80 8.51 12.47
C LEU A 255 1.79 7.40 12.70
N ILE A 256 2.23 6.13 12.76
CA ILE A 256 1.34 5.01 13.13
C ILE A 256 0.78 5.20 14.53
N ASP A 257 1.60 5.63 15.50
CA ASP A 257 1.15 5.90 16.87
C ASP A 257 0.07 7.00 16.93
N VAL A 258 0.23 8.04 16.11
CA VAL A 258 -0.76 9.14 15.99
C VAL A 258 -2.05 8.63 15.35
N ALA A 259 -1.94 7.90 14.23
CA ALA A 259 -3.11 7.32 13.56
C ALA A 259 -3.87 6.33 14.45
N ALA A 260 -3.14 5.49 15.19
CA ALA A 260 -3.71 4.53 16.12
C ALA A 260 -4.60 5.20 17.18
N ARG A 261 -4.12 6.26 17.82
CA ARG A 261 -4.91 7.00 18.84
C ARG A 261 -6.16 7.65 18.25
N VAL A 262 -6.05 8.22 17.03
CA VAL A 262 -7.24 8.77 16.36
C VAL A 262 -8.29 7.69 16.08
N MET A 263 -7.84 6.46 15.81
CA MET A 263 -8.73 5.31 15.62
C MET A 263 -9.30 4.80 16.96
N GLU A 264 -8.49 4.72 18.01
CA GLU A 264 -8.89 4.36 19.38
C GLU A 264 -9.96 5.33 19.91
N ASP A 265 -9.72 6.65 19.79
CA ASP A 265 -10.68 7.69 20.21
C ASP A 265 -12.03 7.61 19.44
N LYS A 266 -12.03 7.07 18.20
CA LYS A 266 -13.27 6.84 17.44
C LYS A 266 -13.96 5.55 17.89
N ALA A 267 -13.20 4.52 18.21
CA ALA A 267 -13.72 3.24 18.68
C ALA A 267 -14.43 3.39 20.04
N GLU A 268 -13.87 4.18 20.97
CA GLU A 268 -14.52 4.49 22.25
C GLU A 268 -15.85 5.24 22.11
N ALA A 269 -16.08 5.92 20.98
CA ALA A 269 -17.33 6.62 20.70
C ALA A 269 -18.42 5.72 20.08
N THR A 270 -18.09 4.49 19.71
CA THR A 270 -19.00 3.48 19.18
C THR A 270 -19.18 2.36 20.21
N GLU A 271 -20.42 1.91 20.47
CA GLU A 271 -20.75 0.87 21.47
C GLU A 271 -20.24 -0.56 21.09
N GLY A 272 -19.36 -0.67 20.09
CA GLY A 272 -18.88 -1.94 19.53
C GLY A 272 -17.63 -2.48 20.21
N ARG A 273 -17.74 -3.54 21.03
CA ARG A 273 -16.59 -4.25 21.64
C ARG A 273 -15.56 -4.81 20.63
N MET A 274 -15.87 -4.86 19.34
CA MET A 274 -14.98 -5.39 18.29
C MET A 274 -13.87 -4.42 17.93
N ASP A 275 -14.14 -3.12 17.91
CA ASP A 275 -13.18 -2.09 17.53
C ASP A 275 -12.02 -2.01 18.53
N ASP A 276 -12.30 -2.23 19.83
CA ASP A 276 -11.30 -2.20 20.91
C ASP A 276 -10.23 -3.30 20.78
N GLN A 277 -10.55 -4.42 20.13
CA GLN A 277 -9.62 -5.54 19.95
C GLN A 277 -8.88 -5.48 18.60
N LEU A 278 -9.54 -5.01 17.53
CA LEU A 278 -8.97 -4.99 16.18
C LEU A 278 -7.94 -3.90 16.01
N VAL A 279 -8.17 -2.68 16.52
CA VAL A 279 -7.25 -1.54 16.37
C VAL A 279 -5.87 -1.84 16.94
N PRO A 280 -5.69 -2.38 18.17
CA PRO A 280 -4.36 -2.71 18.68
C PRO A 280 -3.62 -3.78 17.86
N ILE A 281 -4.33 -4.75 17.30
CA ILE A 281 -3.73 -5.80 16.45
C ILE A 281 -3.22 -5.18 15.14
N LEU A 282 -4.05 -4.37 14.46
CA LEU A 282 -3.67 -3.68 13.23
C LEU A 282 -2.47 -2.77 13.44
N VAL A 283 -2.43 -2.03 14.55
CA VAL A 283 -1.31 -1.17 14.92
C VAL A 283 -0.02 -1.97 15.11
N LYS A 284 -0.09 -3.11 15.81
CA LYS A 284 1.08 -4.00 15.98
C LYS A 284 1.58 -4.55 14.65
N MET A 285 0.67 -4.99 13.78
CA MET A 285 1.02 -5.48 12.44
C MET A 285 1.65 -4.37 11.59
N MET A 286 1.09 -3.17 11.61
CA MET A 286 1.62 -2.02 10.88
C MET A 286 3.02 -1.61 11.40
N ARG A 287 3.25 -1.61 12.71
CA ARG A 287 4.58 -1.36 13.29
C ARG A 287 5.59 -2.42 12.88
N LEU A 288 5.21 -3.69 12.89
CA LEU A 288 6.07 -4.77 12.42
C LEU A 288 6.44 -4.59 10.95
N PHE A 289 5.45 -4.30 10.12
CA PHE A 289 5.62 -4.08 8.68
C PHE A 289 6.55 -2.88 8.40
N VAL A 290 6.28 -1.73 9.01
CA VAL A 290 7.13 -0.55 8.87
C VAL A 290 8.52 -0.77 9.47
N GLY A 291 8.64 -1.56 10.53
CA GLY A 291 9.93 -1.94 11.12
C GLY A 291 10.78 -2.78 10.16
N VAL A 292 10.18 -3.79 9.53
CA VAL A 292 10.86 -4.64 8.55
C VAL A 292 11.28 -3.85 7.30
N LEU A 293 10.35 -3.08 6.71
CA LEU A 293 10.67 -2.21 5.57
C LEU A 293 11.69 -1.13 5.93
N GLY A 294 11.58 -0.57 7.13
CA GLY A 294 12.51 0.41 7.65
C GLY A 294 13.93 -0.15 7.80
N LEU A 295 14.07 -1.39 8.26
CA LEU A 295 15.37 -2.06 8.32
C LEU A 295 15.99 -2.21 6.92
N VAL A 296 15.20 -2.68 5.95
CA VAL A 296 15.66 -2.80 4.55
C VAL A 296 16.08 -1.43 4.01
N PHE A 297 15.27 -0.40 4.25
CA PHE A 297 15.55 0.97 3.83
C PHE A 297 16.87 1.51 4.43
N VAL A 298 17.10 1.29 5.73
CA VAL A 298 18.36 1.70 6.40
C VAL A 298 19.55 0.98 5.79
N LEU A 299 19.47 -0.35 5.61
CA LEU A 299 20.56 -1.16 5.04
C LEU A 299 20.89 -0.73 3.61
N GLN A 300 19.88 -0.45 2.79
CA GLN A 300 20.06 0.00 1.40
C GLN A 300 20.76 1.37 1.35
N ASN A 301 20.36 2.32 2.22
CA ASN A 301 21.01 3.63 2.28
C ASN A 301 22.47 3.56 2.77
N LEU A 302 22.82 2.52 3.50
CA LEU A 302 24.21 2.25 3.93
C LEU A 302 25.03 1.49 2.88
N GLY A 303 24.47 1.26 1.67
CA GLY A 303 25.15 0.58 0.56
C GLY A 303 25.16 -0.95 0.66
N VAL A 304 24.37 -1.53 1.57
CA VAL A 304 24.23 -2.99 1.66
C VAL A 304 23.29 -3.47 0.54
N ASN A 305 23.71 -4.51 -0.19
CA ASN A 305 22.83 -5.12 -1.19
C ASN A 305 21.68 -5.87 -0.50
N VAL A 306 20.48 -5.34 -0.62
CA VAL A 306 19.26 -5.87 0.00
C VAL A 306 18.43 -6.76 -0.93
N SER A 307 18.88 -7.03 -2.15
CA SER A 307 18.12 -7.77 -3.16
C SER A 307 17.65 -9.14 -2.65
N ALA A 308 18.53 -9.89 -1.99
CA ALA A 308 18.19 -11.19 -1.41
C ALA A 308 17.16 -11.06 -0.26
N LEU A 309 17.26 -10.02 0.57
CA LEU A 309 16.29 -9.75 1.64
C LEU A 309 14.91 -9.42 1.07
N VAL A 310 14.87 -8.55 0.05
CA VAL A 310 13.62 -8.16 -0.63
C VAL A 310 12.99 -9.36 -1.32
N ALA A 311 13.78 -10.19 -2.02
CA ALA A 311 13.30 -11.43 -2.63
C ALA A 311 12.72 -12.39 -1.58
N GLY A 312 13.41 -12.60 -0.46
CA GLY A 312 12.94 -13.43 0.65
C GLY A 312 11.64 -12.91 1.28
N LEU A 313 11.56 -11.59 1.51
CA LEU A 313 10.35 -10.93 1.99
C LEU A 313 9.19 -11.05 0.99
N GLY A 314 9.48 -11.01 -0.33
CA GLY A 314 8.50 -11.21 -1.38
C GLY A 314 7.88 -12.60 -1.34
N VAL A 315 8.72 -13.66 -1.28
CA VAL A 315 8.27 -15.05 -1.16
C VAL A 315 7.48 -15.26 0.14
N GLY A 316 8.01 -14.77 1.27
CA GLY A 316 7.32 -14.81 2.56
C GLY A 316 5.99 -14.07 2.55
N GLY A 317 5.92 -12.92 1.86
CA GLY A 317 4.71 -12.14 1.67
C GLY A 317 3.63 -12.89 0.88
N ILE A 318 4.01 -13.63 -0.17
CA ILE A 318 3.08 -14.49 -0.92
C ILE A 318 2.50 -15.58 -0.01
N ALA A 319 3.34 -16.23 0.81
CA ALA A 319 2.88 -17.25 1.74
C ALA A 319 1.87 -16.69 2.76
N ILE A 320 2.15 -15.51 3.32
CA ILE A 320 1.22 -14.82 4.23
C ILE A 320 -0.08 -14.42 3.52
N ALA A 321 0.00 -13.91 2.28
CA ALA A 321 -1.16 -13.52 1.49
C ALA A 321 -2.07 -14.72 1.19
N LEU A 322 -1.49 -15.88 0.84
CA LEU A 322 -2.24 -17.11 0.63
C LEU A 322 -2.91 -17.61 1.92
N ALA A 323 -2.20 -17.53 3.05
CA ALA A 323 -2.79 -17.89 4.34
C ALA A 323 -3.92 -16.95 4.80
N ALA A 324 -3.87 -15.67 4.43
CA ALA A 324 -4.88 -14.66 4.77
C ALA A 324 -6.03 -14.57 3.77
N LYS A 325 -5.97 -15.26 2.62
CA LYS A 325 -6.91 -15.15 1.49
C LYS A 325 -8.37 -15.26 1.92
N ASP A 326 -8.72 -16.30 2.68
CA ASP A 326 -10.10 -16.55 3.08
C ASP A 326 -10.63 -15.50 4.06
N THR A 327 -9.77 -14.99 4.93
CA THR A 327 -10.13 -13.91 5.87
C THR A 327 -10.43 -12.62 5.09
N LEU A 328 -9.56 -12.26 4.14
CA LEU A 328 -9.75 -11.10 3.28
C LEU A 328 -10.99 -11.23 2.40
N ALA A 329 -11.24 -12.42 1.83
CA ALA A 329 -12.45 -12.68 1.03
C ALA A 329 -13.73 -12.44 1.84
N ASN A 330 -13.77 -12.82 3.11
CA ASN A 330 -14.93 -12.57 3.97
C ASN A 330 -15.11 -11.08 4.31
N VAL A 331 -14.03 -10.34 4.54
CA VAL A 331 -14.07 -8.89 4.77
C VAL A 331 -14.58 -8.16 3.51
N PHE A 332 -14.07 -8.51 2.33
CA PHE A 332 -14.58 -7.97 1.06
C PHE A 332 -16.04 -8.36 0.82
N GLY A 333 -16.43 -9.59 1.18
CA GLY A 333 -17.83 -10.01 1.15
C GLY A 333 -18.74 -9.13 2.02
N SER A 334 -18.29 -8.74 3.21
CA SER A 334 -19.02 -7.78 4.05
C SER A 334 -19.19 -6.43 3.36
N ILE A 335 -18.11 -5.89 2.79
CA ILE A 335 -18.13 -4.61 2.08
C ILE A 335 -19.13 -4.67 0.91
N THR A 336 -19.12 -5.75 0.14
CA THR A 336 -20.08 -5.97 -0.96
C THR A 336 -21.51 -5.98 -0.44
N ILE A 337 -21.81 -6.74 0.63
CA ILE A 337 -23.15 -6.80 1.23
C ILE A 337 -23.60 -5.40 1.69
N PHE A 338 -22.74 -4.61 2.32
CA PHE A 338 -23.07 -3.25 2.77
C PHE A 338 -23.25 -2.26 1.61
N THR A 339 -22.52 -2.43 0.51
CA THR A 339 -22.59 -1.53 -0.65
C THR A 339 -23.81 -1.84 -1.51
N ASP A 340 -24.04 -3.11 -1.83
CA ASP A 340 -25.11 -3.55 -2.74
C ASP A 340 -26.45 -3.70 -2.03
N GLN A 341 -26.46 -3.86 -0.71
CA GLN A 341 -27.64 -4.02 0.15
C GLN A 341 -28.68 -4.99 -0.39
N PRO A 342 -28.33 -6.25 -0.71
CA PRO A 342 -29.27 -7.22 -1.23
C PRO A 342 -30.37 -7.57 -0.24
N PHE A 343 -30.14 -7.32 1.03
CA PHE A 343 -31.08 -7.44 2.15
C PHE A 343 -30.69 -6.51 3.30
N HIS A 344 -31.63 -6.25 4.20
CA HIS A 344 -31.43 -5.52 5.44
C HIS A 344 -31.51 -6.46 6.65
N VAL A 345 -30.96 -6.03 7.78
CA VAL A 345 -31.17 -6.73 9.05
C VAL A 345 -32.66 -6.69 9.39
N GLY A 346 -33.24 -7.85 9.67
CA GLY A 346 -34.68 -8.04 9.86
C GLY A 346 -35.40 -8.66 8.67
N ASP A 347 -34.83 -8.65 7.46
CA ASP A 347 -35.43 -9.27 6.29
C ASP A 347 -35.43 -10.80 6.41
N VAL A 348 -36.49 -11.40 5.88
CA VAL A 348 -36.57 -12.85 5.67
C VAL A 348 -35.95 -13.17 4.32
N VAL A 349 -34.86 -13.94 4.34
CA VAL A 349 -34.09 -14.28 3.15
C VAL A 349 -33.94 -15.79 2.99
N ASN A 350 -33.70 -16.21 1.75
CA ASN A 350 -33.20 -17.55 1.47
C ASN A 350 -31.84 -17.41 0.75
N ILE A 351 -30.77 -17.80 1.42
CA ILE A 351 -29.39 -17.74 0.94
C ILE A 351 -28.91 -19.18 0.71
N ASP A 352 -28.77 -19.61 -0.54
CA ASP A 352 -28.34 -20.97 -0.92
C ASP A 352 -29.10 -22.08 -0.17
N GLY A 353 -30.42 -21.93 -0.01
CA GLY A 353 -31.27 -22.91 0.68
C GLY A 353 -31.38 -22.72 2.20
N VAL A 354 -30.67 -21.77 2.77
CA VAL A 354 -30.82 -21.36 4.18
C VAL A 354 -31.88 -20.28 4.27
N ALA A 355 -33.09 -20.65 4.70
CA ALA A 355 -34.19 -19.72 4.88
C ALA A 355 -34.28 -19.24 6.33
N GLY A 356 -34.43 -17.93 6.52
CA GLY A 356 -34.56 -17.32 7.86
C GLY A 356 -34.48 -15.81 7.86
N THR A 357 -34.54 -15.23 9.07
CA THR A 357 -34.45 -13.79 9.26
C THR A 357 -33.01 -13.39 9.53
N VAL A 358 -32.52 -12.37 8.83
CA VAL A 358 -31.16 -11.80 9.05
C VAL A 358 -31.13 -11.10 10.40
N GLU A 359 -30.29 -11.57 11.32
CA GLU A 359 -30.10 -10.93 12.63
C GLU A 359 -28.99 -9.91 12.65
N GLU A 360 -27.87 -10.26 11.99
CA GLU A 360 -26.66 -9.45 12.04
C GLU A 360 -25.80 -9.72 10.80
N VAL A 361 -25.20 -8.66 10.27
CA VAL A 361 -24.14 -8.73 9.27
C VAL A 361 -22.84 -8.27 9.93
N GLY A 362 -22.01 -9.23 10.34
CA GLY A 362 -20.71 -8.96 10.96
C GLY A 362 -19.60 -8.76 9.94
N LEU A 363 -18.37 -8.50 10.42
CA LEU A 363 -17.20 -8.30 9.57
C LEU A 363 -16.80 -9.52 8.73
N ARG A 364 -17.09 -10.73 9.21
CA ARG A 364 -16.69 -12.00 8.58
C ARG A 364 -17.87 -12.86 8.16
N SER A 365 -19.00 -12.77 8.87
CA SER A 365 -20.13 -13.66 8.70
C SER A 365 -21.46 -12.98 8.97
N THR A 366 -22.49 -13.44 8.28
CA THR A 366 -23.90 -13.06 8.45
C THR A 366 -24.59 -14.13 9.30
N ARG A 367 -25.40 -13.69 10.26
CA ARG A 367 -26.20 -14.56 11.14
C ARG A 367 -27.65 -14.54 10.69
N VAL A 368 -28.19 -15.72 10.44
CA VAL A 368 -29.56 -15.90 9.97
C VAL A 368 -30.29 -16.79 10.98
N ARG A 369 -31.40 -16.32 11.55
CA ARG A 369 -32.26 -17.10 12.42
C ARG A 369 -33.28 -17.88 11.59
N THR A 370 -33.19 -19.19 11.64
CA THR A 370 -34.11 -20.06 10.90
C THR A 370 -35.49 -20.09 11.58
N SER A 371 -36.50 -20.59 10.88
CA SER A 371 -37.85 -20.77 11.38
C SER A 371 -37.92 -21.74 12.57
N SER A 372 -36.94 -22.64 12.75
CA SER A 372 -36.82 -23.53 13.91
C SER A 372 -36.20 -22.84 15.14
N GLY A 373 -35.82 -21.54 15.05
CA GLY A 373 -35.23 -20.78 16.13
C GLY A 373 -33.70 -20.91 16.22
N SER A 374 -33.07 -21.80 15.46
CA SER A 374 -31.61 -21.92 15.43
C SER A 374 -30.95 -20.75 14.66
N VAL A 375 -29.70 -20.43 14.99
CA VAL A 375 -28.93 -19.40 14.29
C VAL A 375 -27.91 -20.07 13.37
N MET A 376 -28.02 -19.80 12.08
CA MET A 376 -27.04 -20.20 11.07
C MET A 376 -26.04 -19.07 10.84
N THR A 377 -24.76 -19.41 10.89
CA THR A 377 -23.66 -18.45 10.62
C THR A 377 -23.07 -18.77 9.24
N ILE A 378 -23.21 -17.85 8.30
CA ILE A 378 -22.77 -18.00 6.92
C ILE A 378 -21.58 -17.06 6.68
N PRO A 379 -20.42 -17.54 6.19
CA PRO A 379 -19.29 -16.68 5.82
C PRO A 379 -19.71 -15.65 4.74
N ASN A 380 -19.32 -14.39 4.90
CA ASN A 380 -19.76 -13.30 4.02
C ASN A 380 -19.26 -13.45 2.57
N ALA A 381 -18.08 -14.05 2.40
CA ALA A 381 -17.61 -14.40 1.04
C ALA A 381 -18.56 -15.36 0.32
N ARG A 382 -19.24 -16.25 1.06
CA ARG A 382 -20.23 -17.14 0.49
C ARG A 382 -21.54 -16.39 0.22
N VAL A 383 -21.99 -15.56 1.18
CA VAL A 383 -23.21 -14.75 1.02
C VAL A 383 -23.12 -13.83 -0.20
N ALA A 384 -21.97 -13.13 -0.38
CA ALA A 384 -21.75 -12.21 -1.49
C ALA A 384 -21.79 -12.90 -2.89
N ASN A 385 -21.49 -14.20 -2.94
CA ASN A 385 -21.51 -14.99 -4.19
C ASN A 385 -22.75 -15.89 -4.33
N ALA A 386 -23.62 -15.92 -3.32
CA ALA A 386 -24.79 -16.79 -3.30
C ALA A 386 -25.95 -16.22 -4.10
N LYS A 387 -26.88 -17.11 -4.47
CA LYS A 387 -28.20 -16.69 -4.89
C LYS A 387 -29.02 -16.31 -3.67
N ILE A 388 -29.43 -15.06 -3.62
CA ILE A 388 -30.20 -14.50 -2.51
C ILE A 388 -31.63 -14.25 -3.01
N ASP A 389 -32.60 -14.93 -2.38
CA ASP A 389 -34.01 -14.62 -2.53
C ASP A 389 -34.47 -13.84 -1.29
N ASN A 390 -34.69 -12.54 -1.46
CA ASN A 390 -35.19 -11.68 -0.38
C ASN A 390 -36.72 -11.72 -0.33
N VAL A 391 -37.21 -12.67 0.43
CA VAL A 391 -38.64 -12.87 0.67
C VAL A 391 -39.25 -11.71 1.49
N GLY A 392 -38.44 -11.03 2.31
CA GLY A 392 -38.86 -9.86 3.09
C GLY A 392 -39.12 -8.61 2.26
N ALA A 393 -38.45 -8.47 1.11
CA ALA A 393 -38.59 -7.33 0.19
C ALA A 393 -39.74 -7.45 -0.80
N ARG A 394 -40.50 -8.54 -0.76
CA ARG A 394 -41.65 -8.71 -1.67
C ARG A 394 -42.74 -7.68 -1.35
N GLU A 395 -43.28 -7.08 -2.39
CA GLU A 395 -44.36 -6.10 -2.29
C GLU A 395 -45.67 -6.77 -1.85
N PHE A 396 -45.99 -7.93 -2.42
CA PHE A 396 -47.21 -8.68 -2.16
C PHE A 396 -46.91 -10.16 -1.93
N ARG A 397 -47.79 -10.82 -1.17
CA ARG A 397 -47.67 -12.24 -0.86
C ARG A 397 -48.51 -13.04 -1.86
N ARG A 398 -47.88 -13.80 -2.73
CA ARG A 398 -48.57 -14.59 -3.75
C ARG A 398 -49.12 -15.90 -3.17
N VAL A 399 -50.39 -16.12 -3.35
CA VAL A 399 -51.06 -17.41 -3.09
C VAL A 399 -51.39 -18.03 -4.43
N ARG A 400 -50.96 -19.26 -4.67
CA ARG A 400 -51.24 -20.03 -5.88
C ARG A 400 -51.62 -21.44 -5.51
N GLY A 401 -52.63 -21.99 -6.23
CA GLY A 401 -53.05 -23.35 -6.03
C GLY A 401 -54.00 -23.79 -7.12
N ASN A 402 -54.44 -25.04 -7.03
CA ASN A 402 -55.49 -25.62 -7.83
C ASN A 402 -56.60 -26.10 -6.92
N LEU A 403 -57.86 -25.86 -7.29
CA LEU A 403 -59.07 -26.41 -6.68
C LEU A 403 -59.69 -27.37 -7.62
N GLY A 404 -59.88 -28.66 -7.23
CA GLY A 404 -60.53 -29.66 -8.02
C GLY A 404 -62.04 -29.70 -7.72
N LEU A 405 -62.87 -29.52 -8.76
CA LEU A 405 -64.30 -29.74 -8.68
C LEU A 405 -64.66 -31.15 -9.20
N SER A 406 -65.79 -31.73 -8.72
CA SER A 406 -66.27 -33.03 -9.18
C SER A 406 -66.61 -33.00 -10.63
N TYR A 407 -66.43 -34.11 -11.36
CA TYR A 407 -66.85 -34.30 -12.76
C TYR A 407 -68.37 -34.24 -12.96
N ASP A 408 -69.15 -34.38 -11.86
CA ASP A 408 -70.61 -34.20 -11.88
C ASP A 408 -71.02 -32.71 -12.00
N THR A 409 -70.09 -31.79 -11.95
CA THR A 409 -70.37 -30.36 -12.08
C THR A 409 -70.58 -29.99 -13.53
N ASP A 410 -71.72 -29.40 -13.84
CA ASP A 410 -72.06 -28.96 -15.19
C ASP A 410 -71.24 -27.71 -15.59
N PRO A 411 -71.09 -27.41 -16.90
CA PRO A 411 -70.33 -26.27 -17.37
C PRO A 411 -70.82 -24.92 -16.83
N ALA A 412 -72.10 -24.76 -16.56
CA ALA A 412 -72.66 -23.54 -15.97
C ALA A 412 -72.27 -23.38 -14.53
N GLY A 413 -72.23 -24.48 -13.76
CA GLY A 413 -71.70 -24.48 -12.37
C GLY A 413 -70.26 -24.16 -12.30
N ILE A 414 -69.40 -24.65 -13.22
CA ILE A 414 -67.98 -24.28 -13.27
C ILE A 414 -67.83 -22.78 -13.51
N ALA A 415 -68.54 -22.25 -14.51
CA ALA A 415 -68.46 -20.81 -14.84
C ALA A 415 -68.97 -19.94 -13.68
N ALA A 416 -70.04 -20.33 -13.01
CA ALA A 416 -70.59 -19.65 -11.84
C ALA A 416 -69.60 -19.69 -10.67
N PHE A 417 -68.93 -20.84 -10.42
CA PHE A 417 -67.93 -20.96 -9.37
C PHE A 417 -66.70 -20.09 -9.64
N VAL A 418 -66.19 -20.09 -10.87
CA VAL A 418 -65.02 -19.24 -11.26
C VAL A 418 -65.40 -17.77 -11.12
N SER A 419 -66.59 -17.33 -11.56
CA SER A 419 -67.06 -15.95 -11.37
C SER A 419 -67.20 -15.59 -9.92
N GLY A 420 -67.89 -16.42 -9.11
CA GLY A 420 -68.05 -16.16 -7.68
C GLY A 420 -66.75 -16.18 -6.89
N PHE A 421 -65.75 -16.97 -7.35
CA PHE A 421 -64.42 -16.92 -6.75
C PHE A 421 -63.74 -15.56 -7.00
N ARG A 422 -63.85 -15.01 -8.22
CA ARG A 422 -63.36 -13.66 -8.54
C ARG A 422 -64.07 -12.60 -7.71
N ASP A 423 -65.39 -12.70 -7.56
CA ASP A 423 -66.18 -11.79 -6.73
C ASP A 423 -65.73 -11.81 -5.24
N ILE A 424 -65.40 -12.98 -4.72
CA ILE A 424 -64.83 -13.13 -3.33
C ILE A 424 -63.51 -12.44 -3.22
N LEU A 425 -62.61 -12.58 -4.23
CA LEU A 425 -61.30 -11.92 -4.24
C LEU A 425 -61.45 -10.40 -4.36
N GLU A 426 -62.39 -9.89 -5.16
CA GLU A 426 -62.67 -8.46 -5.34
C GLU A 426 -63.27 -7.82 -4.04
N GLN A 427 -64.07 -8.56 -3.27
CA GLN A 427 -64.62 -8.09 -2.03
C GLN A 427 -63.64 -8.13 -0.86
N SER A 428 -62.50 -8.79 -1.00
CA SER A 428 -61.50 -8.92 0.02
C SER A 428 -60.54 -7.73 0.00
N GLU A 429 -60.59 -6.81 0.99
CA GLU A 429 -59.75 -5.63 1.09
C GLU A 429 -58.26 -5.92 1.04
N GLN A 430 -57.83 -7.12 1.42
CA GLN A 430 -56.42 -7.54 1.49
C GLN A 430 -55.91 -8.13 0.17
N VAL A 431 -56.79 -8.30 -0.85
CA VAL A 431 -56.44 -8.89 -2.17
C VAL A 431 -56.13 -7.79 -3.17
N VAL A 432 -55.00 -7.90 -3.86
CA VAL A 432 -54.64 -7.05 -5.00
C VAL A 432 -55.35 -7.59 -6.24
N THR A 433 -56.57 -7.07 -6.53
CA THR A 433 -57.48 -7.58 -7.50
C THR A 433 -56.93 -7.58 -8.92
N GLU A 434 -56.20 -6.53 -9.32
CA GLU A 434 -55.65 -6.38 -10.67
C GLU A 434 -54.64 -7.47 -11.06
N LYS A 435 -54.04 -8.15 -10.08
CA LYS A 435 -53.05 -9.22 -10.28
C LYS A 435 -53.64 -10.62 -10.04
N SER A 436 -54.95 -10.73 -9.81
CA SER A 436 -55.60 -11.98 -9.44
C SER A 436 -56.16 -12.70 -10.67
N GLU A 437 -55.93 -14.01 -10.76
CA GLU A 437 -56.34 -14.86 -11.84
C GLU A 437 -57.05 -16.10 -11.31
N VAL A 438 -58.20 -16.43 -11.86
CA VAL A 438 -58.95 -17.66 -11.54
C VAL A 438 -59.49 -18.22 -12.85
N HIS A 439 -59.12 -19.44 -13.24
CA HIS A 439 -59.49 -20.07 -14.48
C HIS A 439 -59.65 -21.57 -14.34
N PHE A 440 -60.62 -22.15 -15.07
CA PHE A 440 -60.64 -23.57 -15.32
C PHE A 440 -59.55 -23.92 -16.32
N THR A 441 -58.60 -24.75 -15.98
CA THR A 441 -57.37 -24.96 -16.77
C THR A 441 -57.17 -26.39 -17.24
N GLU A 442 -57.63 -27.39 -16.47
CA GLU A 442 -57.26 -28.77 -16.76
C GLU A 442 -58.37 -29.76 -16.35
N PHE A 443 -58.47 -30.84 -17.12
CA PHE A 443 -59.24 -32.04 -16.76
C PHE A 443 -58.29 -33.02 -16.07
N GLY A 444 -58.30 -33.03 -14.75
CA GLY A 444 -57.46 -33.91 -13.92
C GLY A 444 -57.98 -35.36 -13.92
N ALA A 445 -57.19 -36.26 -13.35
CA ALA A 445 -57.54 -37.69 -13.25
C ALA A 445 -58.83 -37.97 -12.50
N SER A 446 -59.22 -37.13 -11.54
CA SER A 446 -60.43 -37.24 -10.70
C SER A 446 -61.10 -35.90 -10.46
N SER A 447 -60.67 -34.81 -11.10
CA SER A 447 -61.16 -33.47 -10.85
C SER A 447 -61.15 -32.59 -12.08
N LEU A 448 -62.03 -31.57 -12.08
CA LEU A 448 -62.01 -30.43 -13.00
C LEU A 448 -61.22 -29.32 -12.27
N ASP A 449 -59.98 -29.04 -12.77
CA ASP A 449 -59.03 -28.23 -12.02
C ASP A 449 -59.17 -26.75 -12.33
N ILE A 450 -59.45 -25.96 -11.31
CA ILE A 450 -59.48 -24.51 -11.33
C ILE A 450 -58.19 -23.99 -10.73
N MET A 451 -57.31 -23.43 -11.59
CA MET A 451 -56.11 -22.73 -11.16
C MET A 451 -56.48 -21.36 -10.63
N PHE A 452 -55.89 -21.02 -9.51
CA PHE A 452 -55.96 -19.67 -8.96
C PHE A 452 -54.60 -19.13 -8.61
N SER A 453 -54.42 -17.83 -8.76
CA SER A 453 -53.26 -17.08 -8.32
C SER A 453 -53.73 -15.69 -7.93
N TYR A 454 -53.60 -15.34 -6.65
CA TYR A 454 -53.91 -14.02 -6.16
C TYR A 454 -52.79 -13.50 -5.24
N TYR A 455 -52.77 -12.21 -5.02
CA TYR A 455 -51.75 -11.54 -4.23
C TYR A 455 -52.41 -10.86 -3.04
N LEU A 456 -51.81 -11.04 -1.86
CA LEU A 456 -52.25 -10.44 -0.62
C LEU A 456 -51.34 -9.27 -0.25
N ASP A 457 -51.91 -8.12 0.04
CA ASP A 457 -51.21 -6.96 0.65
C ASP A 457 -51.35 -7.05 2.15
N VAL A 458 -50.44 -7.83 2.76
CA VAL A 458 -50.43 -8.07 4.20
C VAL A 458 -48.98 -8.09 4.73
N PRO A 459 -48.71 -7.50 5.92
CA PRO A 459 -47.38 -7.32 6.41
C PRO A 459 -46.71 -8.62 6.88
N GLY A 460 -47.48 -9.52 7.48
CA GLY A 460 -46.95 -10.68 8.17
C GLY A 460 -47.38 -12.02 7.58
N TRP A 461 -46.72 -13.10 7.99
CA TRP A 461 -47.09 -14.45 7.64
C TRP A 461 -48.40 -14.86 8.37
N HIS A 462 -48.58 -14.37 9.60
CA HIS A 462 -49.83 -14.61 10.36
C HIS A 462 -51.01 -14.02 9.62
N ASP A 463 -50.89 -12.77 9.17
CA ASP A 463 -51.98 -12.07 8.46
C ASP A 463 -52.32 -12.75 7.11
N GLU A 464 -51.29 -13.27 6.42
CA GLU A 464 -51.47 -14.11 5.23
C GLU A 464 -52.32 -15.33 5.50
N LEU A 465 -52.02 -16.06 6.62
CA LEU A 465 -52.80 -17.26 7.00
C LEU A 465 -54.22 -16.91 7.37
N VAL A 466 -54.45 -15.79 8.06
CA VAL A 466 -55.79 -15.32 8.43
C VAL A 466 -56.58 -14.98 7.16
N ALA A 467 -56.00 -14.21 6.25
CA ALA A 467 -56.66 -13.85 5.00
C ALA A 467 -56.97 -15.08 4.12
N ARG A 468 -56.05 -16.03 3.98
CA ARG A 468 -56.26 -17.30 3.27
C ARG A 468 -57.36 -18.13 3.87
N SER A 469 -57.44 -18.20 5.22
CA SER A 469 -58.45 -18.94 5.92
C SER A 469 -59.85 -18.34 5.64
N ALA A 470 -60.00 -17.02 5.68
CA ALA A 470 -61.22 -16.32 5.40
C ALA A 470 -61.70 -16.59 3.93
N ILE A 471 -60.79 -16.45 2.97
CA ILE A 471 -61.10 -16.72 1.56
C ILE A 471 -61.51 -18.18 1.35
N ASN A 472 -60.80 -19.14 1.92
CA ASN A 472 -61.11 -20.56 1.80
C ASN A 472 -62.50 -20.90 2.43
N ILE A 473 -62.89 -20.28 3.52
CA ILE A 473 -64.24 -20.45 4.12
C ILE A 473 -65.31 -19.89 3.16
N SER A 474 -65.09 -18.68 2.63
CA SER A 474 -66.00 -18.08 1.64
C SER A 474 -66.17 -18.95 0.37
N LEU A 475 -65.09 -19.60 -0.06
CA LEU A 475 -65.14 -20.53 -1.20
C LEU A 475 -65.95 -21.80 -0.88
N MET A 476 -65.89 -22.32 0.37
CA MET A 476 -66.73 -23.43 0.78
C MET A 476 -68.20 -23.01 0.82
N GLU A 477 -68.53 -21.82 1.27
CA GLU A 477 -69.88 -21.27 1.26
C GLU A 477 -70.41 -21.09 -0.14
N LEU A 478 -69.53 -20.56 -1.07
CA LEU A 478 -69.89 -20.43 -2.49
C LEU A 478 -70.18 -21.77 -3.12
N ALA A 479 -69.36 -22.79 -2.87
CA ALA A 479 -69.56 -24.15 -3.41
C ALA A 479 -70.90 -24.75 -2.91
N ALA A 480 -71.19 -24.58 -1.63
CA ALA A 480 -72.46 -25.03 -1.06
C ALA A 480 -73.68 -24.32 -1.68
N LYS A 481 -73.60 -22.99 -1.90
CA LYS A 481 -74.64 -22.19 -2.51
C LYS A 481 -74.91 -22.55 -3.97
N LEU A 482 -73.84 -22.90 -4.71
CA LEU A 482 -73.93 -23.31 -6.13
C LEU A 482 -74.21 -24.80 -6.30
N ASN A 483 -74.32 -25.57 -5.22
CA ASN A 483 -74.43 -27.03 -5.21
C ASN A 483 -73.29 -27.72 -6.02
N VAL A 484 -72.09 -27.16 -5.89
CA VAL A 484 -70.86 -27.67 -6.50
C VAL A 484 -70.07 -28.43 -5.44
N SER A 485 -69.59 -29.61 -5.77
CA SER A 485 -68.78 -30.43 -4.84
C SER A 485 -67.32 -30.41 -5.21
N PHE A 486 -66.46 -30.33 -4.17
CA PHE A 486 -65.01 -30.52 -4.37
C PHE A 486 -64.73 -32.00 -4.66
N ALA A 487 -63.77 -32.21 -5.59
CA ALA A 487 -63.42 -33.56 -6.02
C ALA A 487 -62.67 -34.34 -4.92
N PHE A 488 -63.04 -35.60 -4.77
CA PHE A 488 -62.25 -36.56 -3.99
C PHE A 488 -61.43 -37.43 -4.94
N PRO A 489 -60.30 -37.93 -4.55
CA PRO A 489 -59.57 -38.95 -5.31
C PRO A 489 -60.50 -40.14 -5.56
N SER A 490 -60.81 -40.40 -6.83
CA SER A 490 -61.75 -41.47 -7.25
C SER A 490 -61.03 -42.51 -8.09
N GLN A 491 -61.38 -43.78 -7.88
CA GLN A 491 -60.86 -44.91 -8.66
C GLN A 491 -61.98 -45.74 -9.14
N SER A 492 -61.97 -46.14 -10.40
CA SER A 492 -62.86 -47.12 -10.95
C SER A 492 -62.28 -48.53 -10.76
N VAL A 493 -62.94 -49.37 -9.97
CA VAL A 493 -62.48 -50.74 -9.68
C VAL A 493 -63.39 -51.71 -10.51
N TYR A 494 -62.79 -52.40 -11.44
CA TYR A 494 -63.45 -53.50 -12.16
C TYR A 494 -63.23 -54.83 -11.45
N ILE A 495 -64.24 -55.42 -10.92
CA ILE A 495 -64.17 -56.69 -10.18
C ILE A 495 -64.50 -57.81 -11.24
N GLU A 496 -63.44 -58.48 -11.67
CA GLU A 496 -63.65 -59.63 -12.66
C GLU A 496 -64.16 -60.87 -11.98
N SER A 497 -63.94 -61.12 -10.72
CA SER A 497 -64.54 -62.26 -10.02
C SER A 497 -64.65 -61.94 -8.52
N MET A 498 -65.77 -62.32 -7.90
CA MET A 498 -65.87 -62.36 -6.41
C MET A 498 -65.63 -63.80 -5.94
N PRO A 499 -64.89 -63.94 -4.79
CA PRO A 499 -64.77 -65.24 -4.17
C PRO A 499 -66.18 -65.77 -3.85
N LYS A 500 -66.49 -66.99 -4.30
CA LYS A 500 -67.73 -67.65 -3.88
C LYS A 500 -67.71 -67.92 -2.40
N SER A 501 -68.68 -67.39 -1.67
CA SER A 501 -68.89 -67.65 -0.22
C SER A 501 -69.12 -69.11 0.07
#